data_99793b0e10bc93a793b23a64ae97c8ee
#
_entry.id   99793b0e10bc93a793b23a64ae97c8ee
#
_cell.length_a   1.000
_cell.length_b   1.000
_cell.length_c   1.000
_cell.angle_alpha   90.00
_cell.angle_beta   90.00
_cell.angle_gamma   90.00
#
_symmetry.space_group_name_H-M   'P 1'
#
loop_
_entity.id
_entity.type
_entity.pdbx_description
1 polymer ?
#
loop_
_entity_poly.entity_id
_entity_poly.type
_entity_poly.pdbx_seq_one_letter_code
_entity_poly.pdbx_strand_id
1 'polypeptide(L)'
;MSKLNIDNVKKAIGSVLDGSKEKKRKFVETIELQIALKDYDTQRDKRFSGTVKLPHVPRHRLKICVLGDAVHCEQAQQAGVPFMSVDDLKKLNKNKKLVKNLAQKYDGFVASQVLIPQIPRLLGPGLNKAGKFPTLVTHSDNLVKKINDVKSNVKFQLKKVLCMGVAVGNCEMEPDNVRQNLVMSINFLVSLLKKNWNNIKCLYIKSTMGKSHRIYG
;
A
#
# COMPACT_ATOMS: atom_id res chain seq x y z
N MET A 1 16.72 6.84 -18.60
CA MET A 1 15.68 7.70 -19.20
C MET A 1 14.33 6.99 -19.13
N SER A 2 13.27 7.72 -18.83
CA SER A 2 11.91 7.15 -18.81
C SER A 2 11.45 6.84 -20.22
N LYS A 3 11.02 5.59 -20.49
CA LYS A 3 10.41 5.18 -21.77
C LYS A 3 8.91 5.48 -21.83
N LEU A 4 8.39 6.24 -20.87
CA LEU A 4 6.98 6.61 -20.79
C LEU A 4 6.70 7.84 -21.66
N ASN A 5 5.68 7.74 -22.49
CA ASN A 5 5.12 8.91 -23.15
C ASN A 5 4.15 9.62 -22.20
N ILE A 6 4.51 10.85 -21.79
CA ILE A 6 3.76 11.64 -20.81
C ILE A 6 2.35 11.96 -21.32
N ASP A 7 2.19 12.22 -22.63
CA ASP A 7 0.89 12.56 -23.19
C ASP A 7 -0.06 11.35 -23.18
N ASN A 8 0.46 10.14 -23.46
CA ASN A 8 -0.33 8.92 -23.33
C ASN A 8 -0.76 8.67 -21.86
N VAL A 9 0.12 8.96 -20.91
CA VAL A 9 -0.21 8.86 -19.48
C VAL A 9 -1.31 9.84 -19.10
N LYS A 10 -1.23 11.10 -19.53
CA LYS A 10 -2.27 12.12 -19.27
C LYS A 10 -3.61 11.71 -19.89
N LYS A 11 -3.62 11.26 -21.14
CA LYS A 11 -4.84 10.77 -21.82
C LYS A 11 -5.45 9.58 -21.09
N ALA A 12 -4.63 8.60 -20.66
CA ALA A 12 -5.09 7.43 -19.93
C ALA A 12 -5.70 7.81 -18.56
N ILE A 13 -5.06 8.73 -17.81
CA ILE A 13 -5.60 9.23 -16.55
C ILE A 13 -6.95 9.93 -16.78
N GLY A 14 -7.05 10.82 -17.78
CA GLY A 14 -8.31 11.47 -18.15
C GLY A 14 -9.41 10.48 -18.43
N SER A 15 -9.15 9.48 -19.30
CA SER A 15 -10.13 8.42 -19.63
C SER A 15 -10.57 7.60 -18.41
N VAL A 16 -9.68 7.32 -17.44
CA VAL A 16 -10.01 6.60 -16.21
C VAL A 16 -10.92 7.46 -15.31
N LEU A 17 -10.61 8.75 -15.17
CA LEU A 17 -11.40 9.67 -14.35
C LEU A 17 -12.78 9.93 -14.95
N ASP A 18 -12.86 10.11 -16.26
CA ASP A 18 -14.12 10.33 -16.98
C ASP A 18 -15.00 9.09 -16.93
N GLY A 19 -14.45 7.90 -17.12
CA GLY A 19 -15.18 6.65 -16.96
C GLY A 19 -15.71 6.41 -15.53
N SER A 20 -15.02 6.92 -14.52
CA SER A 20 -15.50 6.89 -13.14
C SER A 20 -16.64 7.90 -12.89
N LYS A 21 -16.63 9.05 -13.58
CA LYS A 21 -17.71 10.06 -13.53
C LYS A 21 -18.97 9.58 -14.25
N GLU A 22 -18.84 8.94 -15.41
CA GLU A 22 -19.97 8.39 -16.19
C GLU A 22 -20.74 7.32 -15.37
N LYS A 23 -20.01 6.43 -14.70
CA LYS A 23 -20.59 5.38 -13.87
C LYS A 23 -20.26 5.59 -12.39
N LYS A 24 -20.92 6.54 -11.78
CA LYS A 24 -20.72 6.88 -10.37
C LYS A 24 -20.99 5.68 -9.46
N ARG A 25 -20.01 5.31 -8.66
CA ARG A 25 -20.11 4.22 -7.67
C ARG A 25 -20.45 4.77 -6.29
N LYS A 26 -20.97 3.90 -5.43
CA LYS A 26 -21.30 4.24 -4.02
C LYS A 26 -20.05 4.35 -3.13
N PHE A 27 -18.86 4.14 -3.67
CA PHE A 27 -17.57 4.21 -2.98
C PHE A 27 -16.54 4.95 -3.84
N VAL A 28 -15.50 5.47 -3.19
CA VAL A 28 -14.39 6.12 -3.90
C VAL A 28 -13.54 5.05 -4.54
N GLU A 29 -13.50 5.04 -5.87
CA GLU A 29 -12.66 4.11 -6.62
C GLU A 29 -11.18 4.45 -6.47
N THR A 30 -10.37 3.41 -6.29
CA THR A 30 -8.91 3.53 -6.28
C THR A 30 -8.38 3.42 -7.71
N ILE A 31 -7.42 4.26 -8.07
CA ILE A 31 -6.70 4.15 -9.33
C ILE A 31 -5.50 3.23 -9.10
N GLU A 32 -5.41 2.17 -9.90
CA GLU A 32 -4.41 1.12 -9.78
C GLU A 32 -3.50 1.10 -11.01
N LEU A 33 -2.21 0.96 -10.75
CA LEU A 33 -1.21 0.61 -11.74
C LEU A 33 -1.09 -0.91 -11.81
N GLN A 34 -1.44 -1.50 -12.94
CA GLN A 34 -1.30 -2.92 -13.23
C GLN A 34 -0.02 -3.15 -14.03
N ILE A 35 0.83 -4.03 -13.53
CA ILE A 35 2.18 -4.27 -14.03
C ILE A 35 2.27 -5.73 -14.46
N ALA A 36 2.68 -5.97 -15.70
CA ALA A 36 3.08 -7.28 -16.17
C ALA A 36 4.58 -7.30 -16.45
N LEU A 37 5.27 -8.28 -15.87
CA LEU A 37 6.69 -8.49 -16.03
C LEU A 37 6.97 -9.55 -17.11
N LYS A 38 8.19 -9.54 -17.66
CA LYS A 38 8.72 -10.55 -18.56
C LYS A 38 10.18 -10.87 -18.20
N ASP A 39 10.67 -11.99 -18.71
CA ASP A 39 12.06 -12.43 -18.55
C ASP A 39 12.50 -12.47 -17.06
N TYR A 40 11.60 -12.94 -16.18
CA TYR A 40 11.83 -13.07 -14.75
C TYR A 40 11.37 -14.45 -14.29
N ASP A 41 12.28 -15.23 -13.69
CA ASP A 41 11.95 -16.55 -13.13
C ASP A 41 11.61 -16.41 -11.64
N THR A 42 10.34 -16.65 -11.30
CA THR A 42 9.85 -16.53 -9.91
C THR A 42 10.37 -17.63 -8.97
N GLN A 43 10.97 -18.71 -9.51
CA GLN A 43 11.55 -19.78 -8.72
C GLN A 43 13.05 -19.59 -8.48
N ARG A 44 13.80 -19.18 -9.51
CA ARG A 44 15.25 -19.04 -9.48
C ARG A 44 15.71 -17.62 -9.12
N ASP A 45 15.01 -16.61 -9.62
CA ASP A 45 15.40 -15.23 -9.37
C ASP A 45 15.00 -14.76 -7.97
N LYS A 46 15.87 -13.95 -7.35
CA LYS A 46 15.58 -13.35 -6.05
C LYS A 46 14.36 -12.44 -6.16
N ARG A 47 13.33 -12.75 -5.38
CA ARG A 47 12.12 -11.92 -5.29
C ARG A 47 12.45 -10.57 -4.69
N PHE A 48 12.01 -9.51 -5.36
CA PHE A 48 12.17 -8.17 -4.84
C PHE A 48 11.01 -7.78 -3.92
N SER A 49 11.30 -6.98 -2.93
CA SER A 49 10.34 -6.30 -2.08
C SER A 49 10.88 -4.91 -1.78
N GLY A 50 10.12 -3.90 -2.06
CA GLY A 50 10.47 -2.51 -1.76
C GLY A 50 9.23 -1.70 -1.39
N THR A 51 9.42 -0.62 -0.65
CA THR A 51 8.36 0.31 -0.26
C THR A 51 8.76 1.70 -0.72
N VAL A 52 7.84 2.40 -1.38
CA VAL A 52 8.01 3.79 -1.79
C VAL A 52 6.99 4.66 -1.06
N LYS A 53 7.43 5.83 -0.62
CA LYS A 53 6.55 6.86 -0.08
C LYS A 53 6.10 7.76 -1.23
N LEU A 54 4.78 7.80 -1.48
CA LEU A 54 4.19 8.66 -2.50
C LEU A 54 4.01 10.08 -1.97
N PRO A 55 4.12 11.13 -2.82
CA PRO A 55 3.88 12.50 -2.42
C PRO A 55 2.43 12.76 -2.01
N HIS A 56 1.49 12.09 -2.67
CA HIS A 56 0.05 12.22 -2.38
C HIS A 56 -0.51 10.90 -1.89
N VAL A 57 -1.33 10.94 -0.83
CA VAL A 57 -1.92 9.73 -0.22
C VAL A 57 -2.90 9.08 -1.19
N PRO A 58 -2.66 7.84 -1.66
CA PRO A 58 -3.53 7.20 -2.65
C PRO A 58 -4.88 6.77 -2.06
N ARG A 59 -4.93 6.42 -0.77
CA ARG A 59 -6.13 5.93 -0.08
C ARG A 59 -6.34 6.69 1.22
N HIS A 60 -7.28 7.63 1.25
CA HIS A 60 -7.58 8.41 2.47
C HIS A 60 -8.24 7.58 3.57
N ARG A 61 -9.09 6.62 3.18
CA ARG A 61 -9.94 5.83 4.10
C ARG A 61 -9.26 4.58 4.65
N LEU A 62 -7.91 4.49 4.61
CA LEU A 62 -7.19 3.40 5.25
C LEU A 62 -7.39 3.41 6.76
N LYS A 63 -7.90 2.29 7.28
CA LYS A 63 -8.07 2.07 8.73
C LYS A 63 -6.76 1.55 9.29
N ILE A 64 -6.07 2.40 10.05
CA ILE A 64 -4.82 2.06 10.73
C ILE A 64 -5.13 1.86 12.21
N CYS A 65 -4.55 0.82 12.82
CA CYS A 65 -4.64 0.55 14.23
C CYS A 65 -3.25 0.72 14.87
N VAL A 66 -3.21 1.40 16.01
CA VAL A 66 -2.00 1.59 16.81
C VAL A 66 -1.91 0.48 17.84
N LEU A 67 -0.78 -0.22 17.86
CA LEU A 67 -0.44 -1.21 18.88
C LEU A 67 0.60 -0.55 19.79
N GLY A 68 0.17 -0.03 20.94
CA GLY A 68 0.99 0.86 21.74
C GLY A 68 1.09 0.49 23.20
N ASP A 69 2.08 1.11 23.84
CA ASP A 69 2.18 1.23 25.28
C ASP A 69 1.19 2.29 25.77
N ALA A 70 1.08 2.51 27.09
CA ALA A 70 0.14 3.49 27.66
C ALA A 70 0.25 4.87 26.99
N VAL A 71 1.48 5.39 26.81
CA VAL A 71 1.73 6.70 26.18
C VAL A 71 1.22 6.78 24.74
N HIS A 72 1.50 5.76 23.91
CA HIS A 72 1.02 5.74 22.55
C HIS A 72 -0.50 5.51 22.44
N CYS A 73 -1.09 4.80 23.41
CA CYS A 73 -2.55 4.63 23.48
C CYS A 73 -3.24 5.96 23.81
N GLU A 74 -2.72 6.75 24.72
CA GLU A 74 -3.22 8.10 25.03
C GLU A 74 -3.11 9.04 23.83
N GLN A 75 -1.95 9.05 23.15
CA GLN A 75 -1.75 9.83 21.93
C GLN A 75 -2.71 9.39 20.81
N ALA A 76 -2.96 8.09 20.64
CA ALA A 76 -3.89 7.56 19.67
C ALA A 76 -5.34 7.95 19.99
N GLN A 77 -5.71 7.95 21.28
CA GLN A 77 -7.02 8.39 21.76
C GLN A 77 -7.25 9.86 21.48
N GLN A 78 -6.26 10.72 21.76
CA GLN A 78 -6.32 12.16 21.47
C GLN A 78 -6.44 12.42 19.95
N ALA A 79 -5.77 11.59 19.13
CA ALA A 79 -5.83 11.68 17.66
C ALA A 79 -7.08 11.02 17.05
N GLY A 80 -7.97 10.41 17.86
CA GLY A 80 -9.15 9.69 17.37
C GLY A 80 -8.84 8.46 16.51
N VAL A 81 -7.68 7.82 16.70
CA VAL A 81 -7.23 6.65 15.94
C VAL A 81 -7.48 5.39 16.76
N PRO A 82 -7.99 4.31 16.14
CA PRO A 82 -8.14 3.03 16.82
C PRO A 82 -6.81 2.51 17.37
N PHE A 83 -6.81 2.08 18.63
CA PHE A 83 -5.63 1.53 19.27
C PHE A 83 -5.95 0.24 20.02
N MET A 84 -4.93 -0.52 20.33
CA MET A 84 -4.99 -1.71 21.16
C MET A 84 -3.80 -1.73 22.14
N SER A 85 -4.09 -2.00 23.39
CA SER A 85 -3.07 -2.18 24.42
C SER A 85 -2.42 -3.57 24.37
N VAL A 86 -1.31 -3.73 25.09
CA VAL A 86 -0.64 -5.03 25.22
C VAL A 86 -1.58 -6.09 25.81
N ASP A 87 -2.43 -5.68 26.76
CA ASP A 87 -3.35 -6.61 27.44
C ASP A 87 -4.48 -7.07 26.50
N ASP A 88 -4.95 -6.19 25.62
CA ASP A 88 -5.90 -6.57 24.59
C ASP A 88 -5.29 -7.56 23.59
N LEU A 89 -4.00 -7.39 23.25
CA LEU A 89 -3.28 -8.36 22.41
C LEU A 89 -3.11 -9.72 23.11
N LYS A 90 -2.84 -9.73 24.40
CA LYS A 90 -2.76 -10.97 25.20
C LYS A 90 -4.10 -11.72 25.24
N LYS A 91 -5.23 -11.01 25.33
CA LYS A 91 -6.60 -11.60 25.30
C LYS A 91 -6.87 -12.40 24.01
N LEU A 92 -6.20 -12.07 22.91
CA LEU A 92 -6.34 -12.82 21.64
C LEU A 92 -5.72 -14.23 21.68
N ASN A 93 -4.86 -14.53 22.68
CA ASN A 93 -4.30 -15.85 22.97
C ASN A 93 -3.81 -16.65 21.73
N LYS A 94 -3.16 -16.00 20.78
CA LYS A 94 -2.67 -16.61 19.52
C LYS A 94 -3.78 -17.28 18.69
N ASN A 95 -5.06 -16.97 18.94
CA ASN A 95 -6.15 -17.56 18.20
C ASN A 95 -6.12 -17.11 16.73
N LYS A 96 -5.86 -18.05 15.82
CA LYS A 96 -5.71 -17.77 14.39
C LYS A 96 -6.95 -17.09 13.78
N LYS A 97 -8.16 -17.43 14.24
CA LYS A 97 -9.41 -16.83 13.74
C LYS A 97 -9.52 -15.37 14.18
N LEU A 98 -9.27 -15.07 15.47
CA LEU A 98 -9.34 -13.71 15.99
C LEU A 98 -8.28 -12.79 15.37
N VAL A 99 -7.04 -13.27 15.22
CA VAL A 99 -5.97 -12.53 14.54
C VAL A 99 -6.29 -12.28 13.07
N LYS A 100 -6.89 -13.25 12.37
CA LYS A 100 -7.36 -13.06 10.99
C LYS A 100 -8.45 -11.99 10.91
N ASN A 101 -9.43 -12.01 11.81
CA ASN A 101 -10.49 -11.00 11.87
C ASN A 101 -9.90 -9.61 12.16
N LEU A 102 -8.94 -9.51 13.07
CA LEU A 102 -8.22 -8.26 13.35
C LEU A 102 -7.50 -7.76 12.09
N ALA A 103 -6.79 -8.64 11.38
CA ALA A 103 -6.10 -8.28 10.14
C ALA A 103 -7.05 -7.89 9.00
N GLN A 104 -8.30 -8.37 9.01
CA GLN A 104 -9.32 -7.96 8.05
C GLN A 104 -9.97 -6.63 8.41
N LYS A 105 -10.12 -6.33 9.71
CA LYS A 105 -10.75 -5.10 10.21
C LYS A 105 -9.90 -3.86 9.91
N TYR A 106 -8.57 -3.98 9.93
CA TYR A 106 -7.64 -2.88 9.73
C TYR A 106 -6.76 -3.12 8.51
N ASP A 107 -6.44 -2.04 7.79
CA ASP A 107 -5.61 -2.09 6.59
C ASP A 107 -4.12 -2.04 6.88
N GLY A 108 -3.74 -1.37 7.96
CA GLY A 108 -2.36 -1.27 8.41
C GLY A 108 -2.25 -1.20 9.94
N PHE A 109 -1.06 -1.47 10.43
CA PHE A 109 -0.73 -1.40 11.84
C PHE A 109 0.53 -0.57 12.06
N VAL A 110 0.53 0.14 13.17
CA VAL A 110 1.67 0.90 13.67
C VAL A 110 1.95 0.40 15.08
N ALA A 111 3.19 0.12 15.42
CA ALA A 111 3.51 -0.42 16.73
C ALA A 111 4.69 0.30 17.39
N SER A 112 4.62 0.43 18.72
CA SER A 112 5.74 0.87 19.54
C SER A 112 6.96 -0.03 19.32
N GLN A 113 8.16 0.57 19.31
CA GLN A 113 9.43 -0.14 19.15
C GLN A 113 9.58 -1.31 20.14
N VAL A 114 9.15 -1.13 21.37
CA VAL A 114 9.22 -2.14 22.44
C VAL A 114 8.35 -3.36 22.14
N LEU A 115 7.20 -3.14 21.48
CA LEU A 115 6.23 -4.20 21.20
C LEU A 115 6.54 -5.00 19.93
N ILE A 116 7.26 -4.45 18.97
CA ILE A 116 7.54 -5.12 17.69
C ILE A 116 8.11 -6.54 17.86
N PRO A 117 9.14 -6.78 18.70
CA PRO A 117 9.65 -8.14 18.90
C PRO A 117 8.67 -9.05 19.66
N GLN A 118 7.73 -8.48 20.41
CA GLN A 118 6.74 -9.23 21.18
C GLN A 118 5.52 -9.64 20.34
N ILE A 119 5.16 -8.86 19.31
CA ILE A 119 3.98 -9.11 18.47
C ILE A 119 3.94 -10.52 17.87
N PRO A 120 5.02 -11.08 17.29
CA PRO A 120 5.00 -12.45 16.80
C PRO A 120 4.78 -13.49 17.90
N ARG A 121 5.21 -13.20 19.13
CA ARG A 121 5.01 -14.08 20.29
C ARG A 121 3.57 -14.01 20.81
N LEU A 122 2.91 -12.85 20.74
CA LEU A 122 1.55 -12.60 21.23
C LEU A 122 0.49 -13.02 20.20
N LEU A 123 0.66 -12.64 18.93
CA LEU A 123 -0.32 -12.84 17.87
C LEU A 123 0.03 -14.00 16.92
N GLY A 124 1.27 -14.53 17.02
CA GLY A 124 1.78 -15.54 16.08
C GLY A 124 2.03 -14.97 14.67
N PRO A 125 2.12 -15.84 13.64
CA PRO A 125 2.48 -15.44 12.28
C PRO A 125 1.33 -14.81 11.47
N GLY A 126 0.16 -14.58 12.09
CA GLY A 126 -1.06 -14.16 11.39
C GLY A 126 -0.91 -12.84 10.63
N LEU A 127 -0.33 -11.80 11.27
CA LEU A 127 -0.12 -10.51 10.63
C LEU A 127 0.93 -10.57 9.51
N ASN A 128 2.00 -11.34 9.70
CA ASN A 128 3.01 -11.56 8.67
C ASN A 128 2.44 -12.27 7.44
N LYS A 129 1.61 -13.31 7.63
CA LYS A 129 0.94 -14.02 6.54
C LYS A 129 -0.05 -13.12 5.79
N ALA A 130 -0.71 -12.20 6.51
CA ALA A 130 -1.59 -11.19 5.90
C ALA A 130 -0.82 -10.08 5.16
N GLY A 131 0.51 -9.99 5.31
CA GLY A 131 1.34 -8.93 4.74
C GLY A 131 1.15 -7.57 5.44
N LYS A 132 0.60 -7.56 6.66
CA LYS A 132 0.26 -6.37 7.45
C LYS A 132 1.10 -6.27 8.72
N PHE A 133 2.41 -6.54 8.61
CA PHE A 133 3.30 -6.38 9.75
C PHE A 133 3.38 -4.90 10.16
N PRO A 134 3.34 -4.58 11.47
CA PRO A 134 3.31 -3.21 11.95
C PRO A 134 4.55 -2.40 11.58
N THR A 135 4.35 -1.12 11.29
CA THR A 135 5.43 -0.15 11.11
C THR A 135 5.87 0.37 12.49
N LEU A 136 7.16 0.55 12.65
CA LEU A 136 7.79 1.02 13.89
C LEU A 136 7.48 2.49 14.16
N VAL A 137 7.15 2.79 15.43
CA VAL A 137 7.07 4.15 15.99
C VAL A 137 7.87 4.22 17.28
N THR A 138 8.65 5.29 17.43
CA THR A 138 9.38 5.63 18.64
C THR A 138 8.60 6.67 19.47
N HIS A 139 8.94 6.83 20.74
CA HIS A 139 8.29 7.85 21.60
C HIS A 139 8.59 9.29 21.15
N SER A 140 9.69 9.51 20.41
CA SER A 140 10.05 10.81 19.85
C SER A 140 9.30 11.17 18.56
N ASP A 141 8.68 10.18 17.91
CA ASP A 141 7.96 10.38 16.65
C ASP A 141 6.56 10.97 16.89
N ASN A 142 6.14 11.88 16.01
CA ASN A 142 4.74 12.30 15.99
C ASN A 142 3.87 11.20 15.37
N LEU A 143 2.99 10.62 16.18
CA LEU A 143 2.13 9.50 15.80
C LEU A 143 1.27 9.80 14.56
N VAL A 144 0.66 11.00 14.51
CA VAL A 144 -0.22 11.40 13.38
C VAL A 144 0.58 11.50 12.09
N LYS A 145 1.79 12.09 12.14
CA LYS A 145 2.67 12.17 10.98
C LYS A 145 3.06 10.78 10.48
N LYS A 146 3.39 9.88 11.40
CA LYS A 146 3.76 8.49 11.07
C LYS A 146 2.60 7.71 10.45
N ILE A 147 1.39 7.91 10.96
CA ILE A 147 0.17 7.30 10.38
C ILE A 147 -0.04 7.79 8.94
N ASN A 148 0.14 9.08 8.68
CA ASN A 148 0.05 9.64 7.32
C ASN A 148 1.15 9.08 6.41
N ASP A 149 2.36 8.89 6.92
CA ASP A 149 3.44 8.23 6.18
C ASP A 149 3.07 6.79 5.81
N VAL A 150 2.48 6.04 6.73
CA VAL A 150 2.01 4.67 6.44
C VAL A 150 0.91 4.66 5.38
N LYS A 151 0.00 5.65 5.39
CA LYS A 151 -1.04 5.80 4.35
C LYS A 151 -0.46 6.14 2.98
N SER A 152 0.65 6.88 2.92
CA SER A 152 1.32 7.25 1.67
C SER A 152 2.29 6.19 1.16
N ASN A 153 2.68 5.23 2.01
CA ASN A 153 3.60 4.16 1.64
C ASN A 153 2.92 3.10 0.80
N VAL A 154 3.56 2.75 -0.30
CA VAL A 154 3.11 1.70 -1.20
C VAL A 154 4.19 0.63 -1.33
N LYS A 155 3.80 -0.63 -1.13
CA LYS A 155 4.71 -1.77 -1.15
C LYS A 155 4.64 -2.50 -2.49
N PHE A 156 5.80 -2.61 -3.14
CA PHE A 156 6.01 -3.46 -4.30
C PHE A 156 6.61 -4.79 -3.85
N GLN A 157 5.93 -5.87 -4.09
CA GLN A 157 6.41 -7.20 -3.70
C GLN A 157 6.11 -8.20 -4.80
N LEU A 158 7.15 -8.81 -5.35
CA LEU A 158 7.00 -9.93 -6.27
C LEU A 158 6.63 -11.19 -5.49
N LYS A 159 5.55 -11.82 -5.89
CA LYS A 159 5.07 -13.09 -5.36
C LYS A 159 5.41 -14.21 -6.36
N LYS A 160 4.55 -15.22 -6.48
CA LYS A 160 4.70 -16.34 -7.41
C LYS A 160 4.28 -16.00 -8.85
N VAL A 161 3.64 -14.86 -9.06
CA VAL A 161 3.05 -14.46 -10.35
C VAL A 161 3.78 -13.23 -10.88
N LEU A 162 3.99 -13.17 -12.20
CA LEU A 162 4.66 -12.07 -12.90
C LEU A 162 3.78 -10.82 -13.08
N CYS A 163 2.63 -10.79 -12.45
CA CYS A 163 1.71 -9.66 -12.49
C CYS A 163 1.51 -9.10 -11.08
N MET A 164 1.43 -7.78 -10.98
CA MET A 164 1.12 -7.10 -9.72
C MET A 164 0.29 -5.86 -9.95
N GLY A 165 -0.58 -5.53 -8.99
CA GLY A 165 -1.36 -4.30 -8.96
C GLY A 165 -0.98 -3.46 -7.75
N VAL A 166 -0.87 -2.16 -7.95
CA VAL A 166 -0.45 -1.18 -6.95
C VAL A 166 -1.35 0.04 -7.00
N ALA A 167 -1.84 0.50 -5.85
CA ALA A 167 -2.65 1.71 -5.76
C ALA A 167 -1.76 2.94 -5.90
N VAL A 168 -2.09 3.82 -6.86
CA VAL A 168 -1.36 5.07 -7.12
C VAL A 168 -2.17 6.32 -6.83
N GLY A 169 -3.50 6.19 -6.69
CA GLY A 169 -4.38 7.32 -6.37
C GLY A 169 -5.83 6.89 -6.20
N ASN A 170 -6.71 7.85 -6.19
CA ASN A 170 -8.16 7.67 -6.19
C ASN A 170 -8.83 8.62 -7.19
N CYS A 171 -10.10 8.37 -7.48
CA CYS A 171 -10.86 9.16 -8.46
C CYS A 171 -11.25 10.57 -7.99
N GLU A 172 -11.05 10.90 -6.70
CA GLU A 172 -11.27 12.25 -6.15
C GLU A 172 -10.01 13.14 -6.24
N MET A 173 -8.86 12.57 -6.60
CA MET A 173 -7.60 13.30 -6.73
C MET A 173 -7.52 14.07 -8.05
N GLU A 174 -6.78 15.17 -8.03
CA GLU A 174 -6.42 15.89 -9.24
C GLU A 174 -5.58 15.02 -10.20
N PRO A 175 -5.78 15.15 -11.52
CA PRO A 175 -5.05 14.37 -12.52
C PRO A 175 -3.53 14.49 -12.41
N ASP A 176 -3.01 15.68 -12.08
CA ASP A 176 -1.57 15.91 -11.92
C ASP A 176 -0.98 15.20 -10.70
N ASN A 177 -1.72 15.14 -9.59
CA ASN A 177 -1.30 14.42 -8.39
C ASN A 177 -1.24 12.92 -8.67
N VAL A 178 -2.22 12.37 -9.40
CA VAL A 178 -2.21 10.96 -9.83
C VAL A 178 -1.02 10.70 -10.75
N ARG A 179 -0.72 11.62 -11.68
CA ARG A 179 0.43 11.51 -12.59
C ARG A 179 1.76 11.50 -11.84
N GLN A 180 1.94 12.38 -10.85
CA GLN A 180 3.15 12.41 -10.04
C GLN A 180 3.36 11.09 -9.28
N ASN A 181 2.33 10.60 -8.62
CA ASN A 181 2.34 9.32 -7.93
C ASN A 181 2.67 8.16 -8.88
N LEU A 182 2.06 8.17 -10.07
CA LEU A 182 2.25 7.14 -11.08
C LEU A 182 3.70 7.09 -11.57
N VAL A 183 4.25 8.25 -11.96
CA VAL A 183 5.63 8.36 -12.45
C VAL A 183 6.63 7.92 -11.39
N MET A 184 6.44 8.38 -10.14
CA MET A 184 7.30 7.98 -9.01
C MET A 184 7.23 6.46 -8.76
N SER A 185 6.03 5.88 -8.80
CA SER A 185 5.80 4.44 -8.63
C SER A 185 6.51 3.62 -9.70
N ILE A 186 6.43 4.05 -10.97
CA ILE A 186 7.06 3.36 -12.10
C ILE A 186 8.59 3.48 -12.03
N ASN A 187 9.12 4.67 -11.73
CA ASN A 187 10.56 4.87 -11.59
C ASN A 187 11.15 4.01 -10.46
N PHE A 188 10.44 3.94 -9.34
CA PHE A 188 10.82 3.07 -8.23
C PHE A 188 10.78 1.58 -8.62
N LEU A 189 9.73 1.14 -9.31
CA LEU A 189 9.65 -0.23 -9.82
C LEU A 189 10.83 -0.55 -10.73
N VAL A 190 11.14 0.33 -11.69
CA VAL A 190 12.26 0.16 -12.63
C VAL A 190 13.59 0.00 -11.88
N SER A 191 13.80 0.75 -10.80
CA SER A 191 15.01 0.64 -9.98
C SER A 191 15.13 -0.68 -9.21
N LEU A 192 13.99 -1.35 -8.92
CA LEU A 192 13.99 -2.66 -8.26
C LEU A 192 14.27 -3.83 -9.21
N LEU A 193 14.04 -3.64 -10.52
CA LEU A 193 14.17 -4.67 -11.52
C LEU A 193 15.62 -4.83 -12.00
N LYS A 194 16.10 -6.06 -12.14
CA LYS A 194 17.50 -6.36 -12.55
C LYS A 194 17.86 -5.79 -13.92
N LYS A 195 16.95 -5.89 -14.90
CA LYS A 195 17.14 -5.41 -16.28
C LYS A 195 16.32 -4.14 -16.56
N ASN A 196 15.94 -3.38 -15.51
CA ASN A 196 15.18 -2.14 -15.62
C ASN A 196 13.94 -2.29 -16.54
N TRP A 197 13.81 -1.44 -17.53
CA TRP A 197 12.69 -1.43 -18.48
C TRP A 197 12.52 -2.72 -19.28
N ASN A 198 13.58 -3.48 -19.49
CA ASN A 198 13.54 -4.71 -20.28
C ASN A 198 12.75 -5.84 -19.57
N ASN A 199 12.62 -5.78 -18.25
CA ASN A 199 11.78 -6.71 -17.50
C ASN A 199 10.29 -6.34 -17.49
N ILE A 200 9.91 -5.18 -18.03
CA ILE A 200 8.51 -4.75 -18.08
C ILE A 200 7.92 -5.18 -19.43
N LYS A 201 6.83 -5.97 -19.40
CA LYS A 201 6.08 -6.38 -20.56
C LYS A 201 5.10 -5.29 -20.99
N CYS A 202 4.22 -4.89 -20.06
CA CYS A 202 3.24 -3.83 -20.26
C CYS A 202 2.78 -3.23 -18.93
N LEU A 203 2.32 -1.99 -19.00
CA LEU A 203 1.73 -1.25 -17.87
C LEU A 203 0.35 -0.77 -18.27
N TYR A 204 -0.60 -0.96 -17.36
CA TYR A 204 -1.97 -0.47 -17.51
C TYR A 204 -2.36 0.36 -16.28
N ILE A 205 -3.21 1.33 -16.51
CA ILE A 205 -3.90 2.08 -15.45
C ILE A 205 -5.38 1.78 -15.53
N LYS A 206 -6.03 1.61 -14.38
CA LYS A 206 -7.47 1.40 -14.29
C LYS A 206 -8.01 1.93 -12.98
N SER A 207 -9.31 2.28 -12.94
CA SER A 207 -10.04 2.40 -11.68
C SER A 207 -10.49 1.02 -11.20
N THR A 208 -10.93 0.91 -9.96
CA THR A 208 -11.31 -0.39 -9.35
C THR A 208 -12.30 -1.18 -10.21
N MET A 209 -13.33 -0.52 -10.75
CA MET A 209 -14.38 -1.16 -11.56
C MET A 209 -14.40 -0.70 -13.02
N GLY A 210 -13.48 0.18 -13.41
CA GLY A 210 -13.40 0.75 -14.75
C GLY A 210 -12.61 -0.10 -15.74
N LYS A 211 -12.59 0.35 -16.98
CA LYS A 211 -11.77 -0.24 -18.05
C LYS A 211 -10.28 0.02 -17.81
N SER A 212 -9.44 -0.88 -18.30
CA SER A 212 -7.98 -0.72 -18.24
C SER A 212 -7.48 0.06 -19.45
N HIS A 213 -6.57 1.00 -19.25
CA HIS A 213 -5.92 1.79 -20.30
C HIS A 213 -4.43 1.49 -20.30
N ARG A 214 -3.89 1.10 -21.45
CA ARG A 214 -2.48 0.79 -21.61
C ARG A 214 -1.66 2.06 -21.67
N ILE A 215 -0.57 2.12 -20.90
CA ILE A 215 0.35 3.27 -20.87
C ILE A 215 1.76 2.92 -21.36
N TYR A 216 2.12 1.62 -21.40
CA TYR A 216 3.40 1.14 -21.89
C TYR A 216 3.31 -0.31 -22.39
N GLY A 217 4.13 -0.64 -23.42
CA GLY A 217 4.33 -2.00 -23.96
C GLY A 217 3.64 -2.24 -25.29
#